data_2250eceb6eff3563a5edcfa270fb1d65
#
_entry.id   2250eceb6eff3563a5edcfa270fb1d65
#
_cell.length_a   1.000
_cell.length_b   1.000
_cell.length_c   1.000
_cell.angle_alpha   90.00
_cell.angle_beta   90.00
_cell.angle_gamma   90.00
#
_symmetry.space_group_name_H-M   'P 1'
#
loop_
_entity.id
_entity.type
_entity.pdbx_description
1 polymer ?
#
loop_
_entity_poly.entity_id
_entity_poly.type
_entity_poly.pdbx_seq_one_letter_code
_entity_poly.pdbx_strand_id
1 'polypeptide(L)'
;MKSRSVYWLSVLQFTLTCGIAAESPPPARDGSHDFDFLIGNWKAHVRRLPDRLVGSNNWIEYNGISNHKKLLDSNANFEEFEVDNPEKHLHIKAQTLRLYNPETHQWSIYLLDLDKGLLAMPPVVGEFNGNRGEFYDQEQYKDRAIFVRYVWLNISPKSARMEQSFSADGGKTWETNWICELSR
;
A
#
# COMPACT_ATOMS: atom_id res chain seq x y z
N MET A 1 48.27 35.10 72.18
CA MET A 1 47.66 35.13 70.87
C MET A 1 47.50 33.67 70.40
N LYS A 2 46.26 33.13 70.35
CA LYS A 2 45.96 31.75 69.96
C LYS A 2 45.36 31.79 68.57
N SER A 3 46.09 31.20 67.57
CA SER A 3 45.62 31.02 66.19
C SER A 3 44.62 29.86 66.13
N ARG A 4 43.44 30.10 65.60
CA ARG A 4 42.40 29.07 65.34
C ARG A 4 42.50 28.69 63.85
N SER A 5 42.96 27.46 63.57
CA SER A 5 42.92 26.88 62.24
C SER A 5 41.50 26.37 61.97
N VAL A 6 40.88 26.84 60.87
CA VAL A 6 39.58 26.39 60.36
C VAL A 6 39.85 25.35 59.27
N TYR A 7 39.42 24.11 59.50
CA TYR A 7 39.47 23.05 58.50
C TYR A 7 38.17 23.09 57.68
N TRP A 8 38.32 23.30 56.36
CA TRP A 8 37.21 23.14 55.41
C TRP A 8 37.10 21.67 54.99
N LEU A 9 35.98 21.02 55.34
CA LEU A 9 35.62 19.72 54.81
C LEU A 9 34.97 19.90 53.44
N SER A 10 35.63 19.48 52.36
CA SER A 10 35.09 19.40 51.02
C SER A 10 34.29 18.12 50.92
N VAL A 11 32.92 18.26 50.85
CA VAL A 11 32.05 17.12 50.54
C VAL A 11 32.02 16.95 49.05
N LEU A 12 32.60 15.87 48.56
CA LEU A 12 32.55 15.45 47.13
C LEU A 12 31.21 14.77 46.90
N GLN A 13 30.29 15.44 46.21
CA GLN A 13 29.00 14.86 45.79
C GLN A 13 29.26 14.03 44.49
N PHE A 14 29.20 12.71 44.62
CA PHE A 14 29.11 11.81 43.45
C PHE A 14 27.68 11.83 42.92
N THR A 15 27.43 12.50 41.80
CA THR A 15 26.17 12.35 41.04
C THR A 15 26.24 11.09 40.19
N LEU A 16 25.54 10.05 40.59
CA LEU A 16 25.34 8.84 39.82
C LEU A 16 24.39 9.15 38.68
N THR A 17 24.87 9.44 37.48
CA THR A 17 24.06 9.54 36.26
C THR A 17 23.67 8.14 35.80
N CYS A 18 22.48 7.71 36.12
CA CYS A 18 21.87 6.50 35.57
C CYS A 18 21.61 6.75 34.08
N GLY A 19 22.51 6.28 33.21
CA GLY A 19 22.29 6.30 31.77
C GLY A 19 21.16 5.33 31.42
N ILE A 20 20.02 5.85 31.03
CA ILE A 20 18.96 5.05 30.41
C ILE A 20 19.50 4.67 29.02
N ALA A 21 19.91 3.41 28.85
CA ALA A 21 20.19 2.87 27.55
C ALA A 21 18.89 2.93 26.72
N ALA A 22 18.87 3.74 25.68
CA ALA A 22 17.76 3.73 24.74
C ALA A 22 17.69 2.33 24.10
N GLU A 23 16.61 1.62 24.34
CA GLU A 23 16.34 0.34 23.72
C GLU A 23 16.30 0.56 22.20
N SER A 24 17.09 -0.20 21.45
CA SER A 24 17.05 -0.12 19.98
C SER A 24 15.62 -0.46 19.50
N PRO A 25 15.07 0.29 18.54
CA PRO A 25 13.76 -0.02 18.00
C PRO A 25 13.74 -1.48 17.50
N PRO A 26 12.61 -2.17 17.65
CA PRO A 26 12.48 -3.53 17.14
C PRO A 26 12.80 -3.57 15.65
N PRO A 27 13.36 -4.65 15.13
CA PRO A 27 13.66 -4.78 13.71
C PRO A 27 12.38 -4.58 12.90
N ALA A 28 12.50 -3.86 11.78
CA ALA A 28 11.39 -3.64 10.86
C ALA A 28 10.84 -4.99 10.40
N ARG A 29 9.50 -5.07 10.27
CA ARG A 29 8.80 -6.28 9.82
C ARG A 29 9.20 -6.61 8.38
N ASP A 30 9.56 -7.86 8.11
CA ASP A 30 9.70 -8.34 6.73
C ASP A 30 8.30 -8.51 6.10
N GLY A 31 8.00 -7.69 5.11
CA GLY A 31 6.76 -7.71 4.34
C GLY A 31 6.84 -8.46 3.01
N SER A 32 7.95 -9.14 2.71
CA SER A 32 8.21 -9.78 1.40
C SER A 32 7.17 -10.82 0.98
N HIS A 33 6.41 -11.36 1.93
CA HIS A 33 5.36 -12.37 1.72
C HIS A 33 3.93 -11.80 1.80
N ASP A 34 3.76 -10.50 1.96
CA ASP A 34 2.45 -9.89 2.22
C ASP A 34 1.46 -10.04 1.07
N PHE A 35 1.91 -10.17 -0.16
CA PHE A 35 1.08 -10.44 -1.33
C PHE A 35 1.00 -11.93 -1.73
N ASP A 36 1.56 -12.86 -0.95
CA ASP A 36 1.52 -14.29 -1.29
C ASP A 36 0.09 -14.85 -1.29
N PHE A 37 -0.85 -14.22 -0.57
CA PHE A 37 -2.27 -14.61 -0.59
C PHE A 37 -2.89 -14.51 -1.99
N LEU A 38 -2.37 -13.64 -2.87
CA LEU A 38 -2.88 -13.48 -4.23
C LEU A 38 -2.49 -14.63 -5.15
N ILE A 39 -1.39 -15.34 -4.90
CA ILE A 39 -0.84 -16.32 -5.84
C ILE A 39 -1.87 -17.40 -6.19
N GLY A 40 -2.09 -17.58 -7.49
CA GLY A 40 -3.07 -18.50 -8.07
C GLY A 40 -4.15 -17.79 -8.87
N ASN A 41 -5.25 -18.52 -9.12
CA ASN A 41 -6.34 -18.06 -9.98
C ASN A 41 -7.52 -17.61 -9.12
N TRP A 42 -8.10 -16.47 -9.48
CA TRP A 42 -9.24 -15.86 -8.80
C TRP A 42 -10.36 -15.53 -9.78
N LYS A 43 -11.59 -15.63 -9.32
CA LYS A 43 -12.73 -14.93 -9.94
C LYS A 43 -12.70 -13.49 -9.45
N ALA A 44 -12.89 -12.55 -10.37
CA ALA A 44 -12.93 -11.13 -10.07
C ALA A 44 -14.33 -10.58 -10.34
N HIS A 45 -14.91 -9.91 -9.34
CA HIS A 45 -16.09 -9.08 -9.49
C HIS A 45 -15.70 -7.63 -9.23
N VAL A 46 -15.93 -6.76 -10.20
CA VAL A 46 -15.50 -5.37 -10.16
C VAL A 46 -16.69 -4.44 -10.23
N ARG A 47 -16.69 -3.42 -9.37
CA ARG A 47 -17.52 -2.23 -9.51
C ARG A 47 -16.63 -1.03 -9.81
N ARG A 48 -16.88 -0.36 -10.90
CA ARG A 48 -16.13 0.83 -11.35
C ARG A 48 -17.05 2.03 -11.44
N LEU A 49 -16.60 3.16 -10.92
CA LEU A 49 -17.21 4.47 -11.09
C LEU A 49 -16.49 5.19 -12.22
N PRO A 50 -17.05 5.31 -13.44
CA PRO A 50 -16.36 5.95 -14.56
C PRO A 50 -16.26 7.46 -14.39
N ASP A 51 -17.31 8.09 -13.87
CA ASP A 51 -17.39 9.54 -13.66
C ASP A 51 -16.90 9.88 -12.25
N ARG A 52 -15.58 10.09 -12.13
CA ARG A 52 -14.89 10.26 -10.85
C ARG A 52 -14.80 11.72 -10.44
N LEU A 53 -14.85 11.99 -9.13
CA LEU A 53 -14.70 13.31 -8.50
C LEU A 53 -15.74 14.35 -8.94
N VAL A 54 -16.92 13.88 -9.28
CA VAL A 54 -18.09 14.71 -9.69
C VAL A 54 -19.35 14.36 -8.93
N GLY A 55 -19.25 13.54 -7.86
CA GLY A 55 -20.39 13.10 -7.05
C GLY A 55 -21.30 12.09 -7.76
N SER A 56 -20.80 11.38 -8.76
CA SER A 56 -21.56 10.35 -9.47
C SER A 56 -21.77 9.12 -8.59
N ASN A 57 -22.92 8.45 -8.76
CA ASN A 57 -23.24 7.14 -8.17
C ASN A 57 -23.51 6.08 -9.25
N ASN A 58 -23.12 6.36 -10.49
CA ASN A 58 -23.35 5.46 -11.61
C ASN A 58 -22.23 4.41 -11.71
N TRP A 59 -22.39 3.34 -10.93
CA TRP A 59 -21.44 2.23 -10.93
C TRP A 59 -21.71 1.27 -12.09
N ILE A 60 -20.63 0.78 -12.71
CA ILE A 60 -20.66 -0.28 -13.73
C ILE A 60 -19.99 -1.52 -13.15
N GLU A 61 -20.63 -2.67 -13.30
CA GLU A 61 -20.14 -3.95 -12.83
C GLU A 61 -19.47 -4.74 -13.96
N TYR A 62 -18.47 -5.52 -13.60
CA TYR A 62 -17.72 -6.40 -14.50
C TYR A 62 -17.46 -7.71 -13.77
N ASN A 63 -17.35 -8.81 -14.53
CA ASN A 63 -16.96 -10.11 -14.01
C ASN A 63 -15.85 -10.71 -14.88
N GLY A 64 -14.96 -11.48 -14.26
CA GLY A 64 -13.89 -12.13 -14.98
C GLY A 64 -12.88 -12.81 -14.06
N ILE A 65 -11.62 -12.70 -14.39
CA ILE A 65 -10.52 -13.42 -13.74
C ILE A 65 -9.39 -12.48 -13.37
N SER A 66 -8.65 -12.90 -12.33
CA SER A 66 -7.40 -12.29 -11.90
C SER A 66 -6.42 -13.43 -11.57
N ASN A 67 -5.38 -13.59 -12.37
CA ASN A 67 -4.40 -14.66 -12.24
C ASN A 67 -3.07 -14.10 -11.79
N HIS A 68 -2.55 -14.62 -10.68
CA HIS A 68 -1.32 -14.11 -10.07
C HIS A 68 -0.23 -15.19 -10.05
N LYS A 69 0.98 -14.80 -10.44
CA LYS A 69 2.16 -15.68 -10.45
C LYS A 69 3.29 -15.02 -9.67
N LYS A 70 3.96 -15.78 -8.83
CA LYS A 70 5.23 -15.36 -8.25
C LYS A 70 6.30 -15.41 -9.35
N LEU A 71 7.16 -14.39 -9.41
CA LEU A 71 8.26 -14.34 -10.38
C LEU A 71 9.46 -15.06 -9.80
N LEU A 72 9.69 -16.29 -10.22
CA LEU A 72 10.68 -17.20 -9.66
C LEU A 72 10.48 -17.29 -8.12
N ASP A 73 11.55 -17.44 -7.35
CA ASP A 73 11.52 -17.40 -5.89
C ASP A 73 11.80 -15.99 -5.36
N SER A 74 11.39 -14.96 -6.13
CA SER A 74 11.68 -13.57 -5.81
C SER A 74 10.58 -12.90 -4.97
N ASN A 75 10.92 -11.72 -4.43
CA ASN A 75 9.98 -10.81 -3.77
C ASN A 75 9.17 -10.01 -4.81
N ALA A 76 8.63 -10.70 -5.81
CA ALA A 76 7.89 -10.11 -6.89
C ALA A 76 6.76 -11.03 -7.36
N ASN A 77 5.66 -10.45 -7.80
CA ASN A 77 4.57 -11.17 -8.45
C ASN A 77 4.02 -10.38 -9.64
N PHE A 78 3.36 -11.11 -10.52
CA PHE A 78 2.76 -10.59 -11.74
C PHE A 78 1.30 -11.01 -11.79
N GLU A 79 0.43 -10.10 -12.24
CA GLU A 79 -0.99 -10.32 -12.42
C GLU A 79 -1.40 -10.15 -13.87
N GLU A 80 -2.22 -11.10 -14.35
CA GLU A 80 -3.02 -10.98 -15.56
C GLU A 80 -4.48 -10.83 -15.13
N PHE A 81 -5.08 -9.71 -15.49
CA PHE A 81 -6.44 -9.35 -15.10
C PHE A 81 -7.30 -9.11 -16.34
N GLU A 82 -8.48 -9.72 -16.36
CA GLU A 82 -9.42 -9.59 -17.48
C GLU A 82 -10.85 -9.67 -16.98
N VAL A 83 -11.65 -8.62 -17.20
CA VAL A 83 -13.06 -8.57 -16.81
C VAL A 83 -13.93 -7.92 -17.87
N ASP A 84 -15.17 -8.39 -17.96
CA ASP A 84 -16.15 -8.01 -18.96
C ASP A 84 -17.47 -7.53 -18.34
N ASN A 85 -18.11 -6.63 -19.06
CA ASN A 85 -19.54 -6.37 -18.96
C ASN A 85 -20.15 -6.58 -20.37
N PRO A 86 -20.65 -7.77 -20.70
CA PRO A 86 -21.17 -8.09 -22.04
C PRO A 86 -22.37 -7.25 -22.45
N GLU A 87 -23.24 -6.89 -21.49
CA GLU A 87 -24.46 -6.09 -21.77
C GLU A 87 -24.12 -4.68 -22.25
N LYS A 88 -23.01 -4.13 -21.79
CA LYS A 88 -22.54 -2.78 -22.15
C LYS A 88 -21.41 -2.82 -23.19
N HIS A 89 -21.03 -4.00 -23.69
CA HIS A 89 -19.88 -4.19 -24.59
C HIS A 89 -18.59 -3.58 -24.05
N LEU A 90 -18.37 -3.70 -22.74
CA LEU A 90 -17.17 -3.17 -22.07
C LEU A 90 -16.25 -4.30 -21.67
N HIS A 91 -14.98 -4.09 -21.90
CA HIS A 91 -13.91 -5.02 -21.60
C HIS A 91 -12.72 -4.29 -20.96
N ILE A 92 -12.11 -4.87 -19.93
CA ILE A 92 -10.92 -4.33 -19.27
C ILE A 92 -9.88 -5.43 -19.18
N LYS A 93 -8.72 -5.17 -19.76
CA LYS A 93 -7.48 -5.92 -19.52
C LYS A 93 -6.50 -5.06 -18.76
N ALA A 94 -5.84 -5.64 -17.79
CA ALA A 94 -4.79 -4.99 -17.05
C ALA A 94 -3.71 -6.00 -16.67
N GLN A 95 -2.49 -5.54 -16.56
CA GLN A 95 -1.40 -6.31 -16.00
C GLN A 95 -0.73 -5.50 -14.91
N THR A 96 -0.33 -6.18 -13.85
CA THR A 96 0.28 -5.55 -12.68
C THR A 96 1.56 -6.28 -12.30
N LEU A 97 2.64 -5.53 -12.15
CA LEU A 97 3.89 -6.03 -11.57
C LEU A 97 4.00 -5.47 -10.15
N ARG A 98 4.23 -6.34 -9.16
CA ARG A 98 4.47 -5.93 -7.77
C ARG A 98 5.87 -6.34 -7.36
N LEU A 99 6.65 -5.39 -6.84
CA LEU A 99 8.02 -5.57 -6.38
C LEU A 99 8.15 -5.15 -4.92
N TYR A 100 8.76 -5.99 -4.10
CA TYR A 100 9.10 -5.67 -2.72
C TYR A 100 10.52 -5.11 -2.63
N ASN A 101 10.67 -4.00 -1.93
CA ASN A 101 11.95 -3.41 -1.61
C ASN A 101 12.35 -3.79 -0.16
N PRO A 102 13.38 -4.63 0.04
CA PRO A 102 13.80 -5.05 1.37
C PRO A 102 14.49 -3.95 2.19
N GLU A 103 14.93 -2.86 1.58
CA GLU A 103 15.54 -1.74 2.29
C GLU A 103 14.50 -0.82 2.91
N THR A 104 13.42 -0.53 2.17
CA THR A 104 12.33 0.33 2.64
C THR A 104 11.17 -0.42 3.28
N HIS A 105 11.17 -1.75 3.19
CA HIS A 105 10.08 -2.65 3.61
C HIS A 105 8.73 -2.35 2.94
N GLN A 106 8.76 -1.81 1.71
CA GLN A 106 7.58 -1.42 0.96
C GLN A 106 7.44 -2.20 -0.35
N TRP A 107 6.21 -2.32 -0.80
CA TRP A 107 5.86 -2.81 -2.13
C TRP A 107 5.61 -1.65 -3.08
N SER A 108 6.09 -1.81 -4.31
CA SER A 108 5.77 -0.95 -5.46
C SER A 108 4.86 -1.70 -6.42
N ILE A 109 3.73 -1.12 -6.77
CA ILE A 109 2.72 -1.68 -7.67
C ILE A 109 2.76 -0.90 -8.97
N TYR A 110 3.16 -1.55 -10.05
CA TYR A 110 3.27 -0.99 -11.39
C TYR A 110 2.13 -1.51 -12.26
N LEU A 111 1.37 -0.61 -12.88
CA LEU A 111 0.40 -0.96 -13.90
C LEU A 111 1.07 -0.94 -15.28
N LEU A 112 0.82 -1.98 -16.07
CA LEU A 112 1.31 -2.07 -17.45
C LEU A 112 0.19 -1.69 -18.40
N ASP A 113 0.41 -0.66 -19.21
CA ASP A 113 -0.46 -0.29 -20.33
C ASP A 113 0.06 -0.99 -21.59
N LEU A 114 -0.52 -2.13 -21.91
CA LEU A 114 -0.08 -2.94 -23.05
C LEU A 114 -0.44 -2.31 -24.40
N ASP A 115 -1.52 -1.53 -24.45
CA ASP A 115 -1.95 -0.87 -25.68
C ASP A 115 -0.96 0.21 -26.10
N LYS A 116 -0.35 0.88 -25.11
CA LYS A 116 0.66 1.91 -25.33
C LYS A 116 2.10 1.40 -25.21
N GLY A 117 2.31 0.19 -24.71
CA GLY A 117 3.63 -0.35 -24.42
C GLY A 117 4.35 0.42 -23.32
N LEU A 118 3.64 0.90 -22.30
CA LEU A 118 4.17 1.74 -21.24
C LEU A 118 3.99 1.08 -19.86
N LEU A 119 4.94 1.38 -18.99
CA LEU A 119 4.83 1.14 -17.56
C LEU A 119 4.34 2.44 -16.90
N ALA A 120 3.26 2.37 -16.13
CA ALA A 120 2.77 3.54 -15.41
C ALA A 120 3.78 3.96 -14.33
N MET A 121 4.15 5.24 -14.35
CA MET A 121 5.12 5.83 -13.43
C MET A 121 4.58 7.15 -12.87
N PRO A 122 4.79 7.43 -11.58
CA PRO A 122 5.41 6.57 -10.57
C PRO A 122 4.55 5.35 -10.22
N PRO A 123 5.11 4.31 -9.55
CA PRO A 123 4.32 3.21 -9.03
C PRO A 123 3.48 3.63 -7.82
N VAL A 124 2.43 2.88 -7.52
CA VAL A 124 1.70 3.02 -6.26
C VAL A 124 2.50 2.31 -5.17
N VAL A 125 2.90 3.00 -4.09
CA VAL A 125 3.84 2.49 -3.07
C VAL A 125 3.19 2.42 -1.71
N GLY A 126 3.47 1.35 -0.96
CA GLY A 126 2.97 1.19 0.41
C GLY A 126 3.33 -0.15 1.03
N GLU A 127 2.62 -0.47 2.09
CA GLU A 127 2.89 -1.65 2.92
C GLU A 127 1.61 -2.22 3.54
N PHE A 128 1.75 -3.39 4.14
CA PHE A 128 0.69 -4.00 4.94
C PHE A 128 0.93 -3.76 6.44
N ASN A 129 -0.16 -3.47 7.12
CA ASN A 129 -0.22 -3.50 8.57
C ASN A 129 -1.26 -4.55 8.99
N GLY A 130 -0.79 -5.71 9.44
CA GLY A 130 -1.62 -6.87 9.68
C GLY A 130 -2.32 -7.33 8.39
N ASN A 131 -3.65 -7.45 8.43
CA ASN A 131 -4.47 -7.92 7.31
C ASN A 131 -5.03 -6.78 6.42
N ARG A 132 -4.37 -5.62 6.46
CA ARG A 132 -4.73 -4.44 5.66
C ARG A 132 -3.50 -3.85 4.98
N GLY A 133 -3.52 -3.73 3.65
CA GLY A 133 -2.49 -3.05 2.87
C GLY A 133 -2.98 -1.68 2.42
N GLU A 134 -2.13 -0.65 2.50
CA GLU A 134 -2.42 0.69 1.99
C GLU A 134 -1.26 1.19 1.13
N PHE A 135 -1.59 1.65 -0.06
CA PHE A 135 -0.62 2.07 -1.06
C PHE A 135 -1.06 3.39 -1.67
N TYR A 136 -0.11 4.27 -1.95
CA TYR A 136 -0.38 5.63 -2.36
C TYR A 136 0.44 6.03 -3.58
N ASP A 137 -0.16 6.90 -4.39
CA ASP A 137 0.47 7.55 -5.53
C ASP A 137 -0.10 8.95 -5.72
N GLN A 138 0.56 9.73 -6.59
CA GLN A 138 0.11 11.03 -7.03
C GLN A 138 0.05 11.04 -8.55
N GLU A 139 -1.14 11.28 -9.09
CA GLU A 139 -1.41 11.22 -10.52
C GLU A 139 -2.04 12.52 -11.05
N GLN A 140 -2.10 12.62 -12.37
CA GLN A 140 -2.93 13.59 -13.06
C GLN A 140 -4.24 12.94 -13.50
N TYR A 141 -5.37 13.49 -13.06
CA TYR A 141 -6.68 13.09 -13.53
C TYR A 141 -7.38 14.27 -14.18
N LYS A 142 -7.57 14.19 -15.52
CA LYS A 142 -7.98 15.34 -16.33
C LYS A 142 -7.00 16.50 -16.08
N ASP A 143 -7.47 17.67 -15.67
CA ASP A 143 -6.68 18.90 -15.52
C ASP A 143 -6.25 19.18 -14.08
N ARG A 144 -6.28 18.15 -13.19
CA ARG A 144 -5.92 18.33 -11.78
C ARG A 144 -5.01 17.22 -11.26
N ALA A 145 -4.09 17.59 -10.37
CA ALA A 145 -3.34 16.62 -9.58
C ALA A 145 -4.25 16.01 -8.52
N ILE A 146 -4.14 14.69 -8.35
CA ILE A 146 -4.90 13.92 -7.36
C ILE A 146 -3.96 13.02 -6.56
N PHE A 147 -4.36 12.65 -5.35
CA PHE A 147 -3.82 11.48 -4.69
C PHE A 147 -4.64 10.26 -5.04
N VAL A 148 -3.96 9.15 -5.24
CA VAL A 148 -4.52 7.82 -5.43
C VAL A 148 -4.22 6.98 -4.22
N ARG A 149 -5.19 6.19 -3.77
CA ARG A 149 -5.01 5.22 -2.69
C ARG A 149 -5.57 3.87 -3.10
N TYR A 150 -4.76 2.81 -2.96
CA TYR A 150 -5.20 1.43 -3.03
C TYR A 150 -5.27 0.85 -1.62
N VAL A 151 -6.35 0.14 -1.32
CA VAL A 151 -6.54 -0.53 -0.04
C VAL A 151 -6.87 -1.99 -0.29
N TRP A 152 -6.05 -2.89 0.28
CA TRP A 152 -6.33 -4.31 0.35
C TRP A 152 -6.90 -4.64 1.72
N LEU A 153 -8.02 -5.36 1.76
CA LEU A 153 -8.75 -5.71 2.98
C LEU A 153 -9.55 -7.01 2.80
N ASN A 154 -10.14 -7.50 3.90
CA ASN A 154 -10.95 -8.72 3.93
C ASN A 154 -10.21 -9.94 3.35
N ILE A 155 -8.90 -10.00 3.62
CA ILE A 155 -8.00 -11.02 3.09
C ILE A 155 -8.21 -12.34 3.84
N SER A 156 -8.46 -13.39 3.08
CA SER A 156 -8.57 -14.77 3.55
C SER A 156 -8.02 -15.73 2.48
N PRO A 157 -7.87 -17.03 2.78
CA PRO A 157 -7.46 -17.99 1.75
C PRO A 157 -8.39 -18.09 0.54
N LYS A 158 -9.66 -17.62 0.65
CA LYS A 158 -10.68 -17.76 -0.40
C LYS A 158 -11.29 -16.43 -0.85
N SER A 159 -10.91 -15.33 -0.25
CA SER A 159 -11.44 -14.00 -0.60
C SER A 159 -10.41 -12.91 -0.35
N ALA A 160 -10.48 -11.85 -1.14
CA ALA A 160 -9.78 -10.61 -0.89
C ALA A 160 -10.56 -9.47 -1.54
N ARG A 161 -10.37 -8.25 -1.05
CA ARG A 161 -10.97 -7.05 -1.63
C ARG A 161 -9.92 -5.98 -1.83
N MET A 162 -9.92 -5.35 -3.00
CA MET A 162 -9.12 -4.18 -3.31
C MET A 162 -10.03 -3.00 -3.63
N GLU A 163 -9.74 -1.85 -3.05
CA GLU A 163 -10.41 -0.59 -3.34
C GLU A 163 -9.42 0.44 -3.87
N GLN A 164 -9.81 1.18 -4.91
CA GLN A 164 -9.13 2.39 -5.33
C GLN A 164 -9.96 3.60 -4.94
N SER A 165 -9.31 4.62 -4.41
CA SER A 165 -9.94 5.90 -4.11
C SER A 165 -9.09 7.04 -4.62
N PHE A 166 -9.75 8.13 -5.03
CA PHE A 166 -9.12 9.38 -5.43
C PHE A 166 -9.41 10.49 -4.42
N SER A 167 -8.44 11.37 -4.24
CA SER A 167 -8.59 12.61 -3.48
C SER A 167 -8.10 13.79 -4.32
N ALA A 168 -8.93 14.83 -4.41
CA ALA A 168 -8.60 16.08 -5.11
C ALA A 168 -8.31 17.25 -4.14
N ASP A 169 -8.24 16.97 -2.83
CA ASP A 169 -8.11 17.98 -1.77
C ASP A 169 -6.93 17.71 -0.81
N GLY A 170 -5.91 17.02 -1.32
CA GLY A 170 -4.71 16.70 -0.55
C GLY A 170 -4.89 15.58 0.48
N GLY A 171 -5.80 14.64 0.22
CA GLY A 171 -6.03 13.48 1.09
C GLY A 171 -7.03 13.72 2.23
N LYS A 172 -7.71 14.87 2.26
CA LYS A 172 -8.71 15.20 3.29
C LYS A 172 -9.99 14.40 3.10
N THR A 173 -10.45 14.28 1.83
CA THR A 173 -11.59 13.43 1.46
C THR A 173 -11.21 12.46 0.36
N TRP A 174 -11.88 11.30 0.32
CA TRP A 174 -11.58 10.22 -0.61
C TRP A 174 -12.87 9.71 -1.26
N GLU A 175 -12.89 9.67 -2.59
CA GLU A 175 -13.95 9.03 -3.36
C GLU A 175 -13.49 7.66 -3.82
N THR A 176 -14.11 6.59 -3.30
CA THR A 176 -13.88 5.24 -3.82
C THR A 176 -14.51 5.13 -5.22
N ASN A 177 -13.72 4.71 -6.20
CA ASN A 177 -14.13 4.67 -7.61
C ASN A 177 -13.82 3.35 -8.32
N TRP A 178 -13.22 2.40 -7.60
CA TRP A 178 -13.00 1.03 -8.03
C TRP A 178 -13.05 0.11 -6.82
N ILE A 179 -13.77 -0.98 -6.96
CA ILE A 179 -13.85 -2.04 -5.96
C ILE A 179 -13.70 -3.36 -6.70
N CYS A 180 -12.71 -4.14 -6.33
CA CYS A 180 -12.50 -5.49 -6.86
C CYS A 180 -12.63 -6.51 -5.73
N GLU A 181 -13.57 -7.42 -5.86
CA GLU A 181 -13.78 -8.54 -4.95
C GLU A 181 -13.28 -9.81 -5.63
N LEU A 182 -12.29 -10.44 -5.01
CA LEU A 182 -11.68 -11.69 -5.46
C LEU A 182 -12.25 -12.86 -4.66
N SER A 183 -12.53 -13.98 -5.35
CA SER A 183 -13.02 -15.22 -4.74
C SER A 183 -12.48 -16.45 -5.46
N ARG A 184 -12.29 -17.56 -4.71
CA ARG A 184 -11.89 -18.88 -5.24
C ARG A 184 -12.39 -20.04 -4.37
#